data_0781c2fe5b279c0930200120c522986d
#
_entry.id   0781c2fe5b279c0930200120c522986d
#
_cell.length_a   1.000
_cell.length_b   1.000
_cell.length_c   1.000
_cell.angle_alpha   90.00
_cell.angle_beta   90.00
_cell.angle_gamma   90.00
#
_symmetry.space_group_name_H-M   'P 1'
#
loop_
_entity.id
_entity.type
_entity.pdbx_description
1 polymer ?
#
loop_
_entity_poly.entity_id
_entity_poly.type
_entity_poly.pdbx_seq_one_letter_code
_entity_poly.pdbx_strand_id
1 'polypeptide(L)'
;MRYRGEPLREFPLGSRPLEVGSGAGCDIVVHDARVRERHLLVSAIGGSVMLHELRPGGKRAPLRALELGFPVRIGLHHSIERVRSERVRLGPATSRTEPLGVELGSASEISLLVGSGTEARRIPLDALPLTIGSGSRNDVVIHDRTVSGRHCRLEPSADGLWLRDLGSRNGTHVDGVAIELARVLPGSVIRVGRTNLRLVSRGRPGDAREDGLVAESPKMRAVLELVERYAQVRETVLIHGESGAGKEGIARALHSRGPRASGPFVAVNAGGMTSTLVESTLFGHERGAFTGAAASRRGLFEQADGGTLFLDEIGELPLEMQKRLLRVLDSWEVRRVGAEHSQKVDVRLLCATHRDLRAMVREGTFRDDLYWRVAQLEVRVAPLRERAKDVMALAEHFLAQSAEGGRRLSAEAVQLLLTHDWPGNARELRNVMGRCANRATGSLIALSDVEAVFDEMGVETRSSGVWAIEEVVDQYGGNLTAAARALGIPRSTLRDRYRRAQRRRRAKERKLG
;
A
#
# COMPACT_ATOMS: atom_id res chain seq x y z
N MET A 1 -19.23 -16.04 16.55
CA MET A 1 -19.04 -17.33 15.91
C MET A 1 -19.49 -17.23 14.46
N ARG A 2 -18.81 -17.87 13.51
CA ARG A 2 -19.17 -17.86 12.09
C ARG A 2 -19.30 -19.27 11.54
N TYR A 3 -20.20 -19.46 10.59
CA TYR A 3 -20.34 -20.69 9.83
C TYR A 3 -20.10 -20.38 8.35
N ARG A 4 -19.15 -21.07 7.70
CA ARG A 4 -18.72 -20.81 6.33
C ARG A 4 -18.41 -19.32 6.04
N GLY A 5 -17.93 -18.58 7.06
CA GLY A 5 -17.62 -17.15 6.97
C GLY A 5 -18.73 -16.19 7.40
N GLU A 6 -19.97 -16.65 7.55
CA GLU A 6 -21.08 -15.83 8.00
C GLU A 6 -21.21 -15.75 9.52
N PRO A 7 -21.56 -14.60 10.12
CA PRO A 7 -21.79 -14.50 11.55
C PRO A 7 -23.07 -15.25 11.91
N LEU A 8 -22.93 -16.29 12.77
CA LEU A 8 -24.06 -17.06 13.28
C LEU A 8 -24.62 -16.47 14.56
N ARG A 9 -23.75 -16.14 15.50
CA ARG A 9 -24.14 -15.68 16.83
C ARG A 9 -22.99 -15.02 17.57
N GLU A 10 -23.27 -13.97 18.33
CA GLU A 10 -22.35 -13.34 19.26
C GLU A 10 -22.56 -13.88 20.67
N PHE A 11 -21.48 -14.10 21.38
CA PHE A 11 -21.49 -14.57 22.75
C PHE A 11 -20.70 -13.58 23.61
N PRO A 12 -21.31 -12.99 24.65
CA PRO A 12 -20.60 -12.12 25.56
C PRO A 12 -19.56 -12.93 26.36
N LEU A 13 -18.32 -12.46 26.37
CA LEU A 13 -17.27 -13.07 27.14
C LEU A 13 -17.15 -12.37 28.50
N GLY A 14 -17.63 -13.05 29.56
CA GLY A 14 -17.55 -12.58 30.93
C GLY A 14 -16.27 -13.03 31.65
N SER A 15 -16.29 -12.98 32.98
CA SER A 15 -15.18 -13.48 33.82
C SER A 15 -15.06 -15.02 33.82
N ARG A 16 -16.12 -15.74 33.45
CA ARG A 16 -16.13 -17.20 33.29
C ARG A 16 -15.70 -17.58 31.87
N PRO A 17 -14.77 -18.55 31.73
CA PRO A 17 -14.44 -19.11 30.43
C PRO A 17 -15.64 -19.77 29.76
N LEU A 18 -15.77 -19.65 28.42
CA LEU A 18 -16.77 -20.33 27.62
C LEU A 18 -16.20 -21.61 27.02
N GLU A 19 -16.93 -22.72 27.16
CA GLU A 19 -16.59 -24.00 26.52
C GLU A 19 -17.25 -24.10 25.13
N VAL A 20 -16.46 -24.51 24.13
CA VAL A 20 -16.90 -24.73 22.76
C VAL A 20 -16.64 -26.18 22.38
N GLY A 21 -17.64 -26.87 21.86
CA GLY A 21 -17.53 -28.27 21.45
C GLY A 21 -18.78 -28.79 20.77
N SER A 22 -18.82 -30.08 20.43
CA SER A 22 -20.00 -30.73 19.87
C SER A 22 -20.92 -31.31 20.94
N GLY A 23 -20.51 -31.35 22.21
CA GLY A 23 -21.28 -31.86 23.31
C GLY A 23 -22.40 -30.90 23.77
N ALA A 24 -23.56 -31.45 24.14
CA ALA A 24 -24.71 -30.65 24.58
C ALA A 24 -24.47 -29.85 25.88
N GLY A 25 -23.40 -30.17 26.64
CA GLY A 25 -23.00 -29.46 27.86
C GLY A 25 -22.08 -28.25 27.62
N CYS A 26 -21.69 -27.94 26.38
CA CYS A 26 -20.85 -26.79 26.06
C CYS A 26 -21.67 -25.49 26.02
N ASP A 27 -21.05 -24.38 26.41
CA ASP A 27 -21.67 -23.06 26.31
C ASP A 27 -21.97 -22.68 24.85
N ILE A 28 -21.12 -23.16 23.94
CA ILE A 28 -21.26 -23.01 22.48
C ILE A 28 -21.20 -24.39 21.83
N VAL A 29 -22.33 -24.87 21.33
CA VAL A 29 -22.43 -26.17 20.66
C VAL A 29 -22.20 -26.00 19.16
N VAL A 30 -21.27 -26.77 18.60
CA VAL A 30 -20.88 -26.73 17.19
C VAL A 30 -21.09 -28.10 16.56
N HIS A 31 -22.05 -28.22 15.68
CA HIS A 31 -22.34 -29.47 14.95
C HIS A 31 -21.41 -29.61 13.75
N ASP A 32 -20.20 -30.12 13.98
CA ASP A 32 -19.19 -30.36 12.96
C ASP A 32 -18.41 -31.63 13.32
N ALA A 33 -18.28 -32.56 12.38
CA ALA A 33 -17.66 -33.88 12.58
C ALA A 33 -16.18 -33.83 13.05
N ARG A 34 -15.50 -32.70 12.87
CA ARG A 34 -14.12 -32.50 13.35
C ARG A 34 -14.04 -31.74 14.68
N VAL A 35 -15.17 -31.35 15.26
CA VAL A 35 -15.21 -30.69 16.56
C VAL A 35 -15.49 -31.77 17.63
N ARG A 36 -14.60 -31.86 18.60
CA ARG A 36 -14.73 -32.80 19.73
C ARG A 36 -15.85 -32.36 20.67
N GLU A 37 -16.31 -33.29 21.49
CA GLU A 37 -17.35 -33.08 22.50
C GLU A 37 -17.05 -31.84 23.39
N ARG A 38 -15.79 -31.68 23.82
CA ARG A 38 -15.21 -30.47 24.40
C ARG A 38 -13.95 -30.12 23.61
N HIS A 39 -13.94 -29.04 22.85
CA HIS A 39 -12.90 -28.73 21.87
C HIS A 39 -12.00 -27.58 22.31
N LEU A 40 -12.60 -26.45 22.68
CA LEU A 40 -11.92 -25.22 23.04
C LEU A 40 -12.47 -24.62 24.34
N LEU A 41 -11.61 -23.92 25.07
CA LEU A 41 -11.97 -23.03 26.16
C LEU A 41 -11.59 -21.59 25.74
N VAL A 42 -12.54 -20.66 25.80
CA VAL A 42 -12.36 -19.24 25.48
C VAL A 42 -12.40 -18.44 26.77
N SER A 43 -11.36 -17.69 27.08
CA SER A 43 -11.25 -16.92 28.33
C SER A 43 -10.79 -15.49 28.07
N ALA A 44 -11.20 -14.54 28.91
CA ALA A 44 -10.66 -13.18 28.93
C ALA A 44 -9.57 -13.09 30.01
N ILE A 45 -8.36 -12.72 29.61
CA ILE A 45 -7.22 -12.54 30.52
C ILE A 45 -6.53 -11.23 30.18
N GLY A 46 -6.46 -10.29 31.13
CA GLY A 46 -5.75 -9.02 30.95
C GLY A 46 -6.22 -8.17 29.75
N GLY A 47 -7.53 -8.20 29.44
CA GLY A 47 -8.10 -7.48 28.27
C GLY A 47 -7.92 -8.19 26.93
N SER A 48 -7.23 -9.33 26.91
CA SER A 48 -7.07 -10.18 25.73
C SER A 48 -7.97 -11.41 25.79
N VAL A 49 -8.44 -11.87 24.62
CA VAL A 49 -9.20 -13.13 24.50
C VAL A 49 -8.22 -14.25 24.17
N MET A 50 -8.23 -15.29 25.00
CA MET A 50 -7.32 -16.42 24.92
C MET A 50 -8.07 -17.70 24.61
N LEU A 51 -7.49 -18.54 23.75
CA LEU A 51 -8.01 -19.85 23.38
C LEU A 51 -7.13 -20.96 23.93
N HIS A 52 -7.75 -21.95 24.57
CA HIS A 52 -7.12 -23.21 24.94
C HIS A 52 -7.75 -24.35 24.15
N GLU A 53 -7.00 -25.09 23.40
CA GLU A 53 -7.46 -26.35 22.84
C GLU A 53 -7.47 -27.44 23.92
N LEU A 54 -8.62 -28.07 24.10
CA LEU A 54 -8.78 -29.17 25.06
C LEU A 54 -8.40 -30.48 24.37
N ARG A 55 -7.36 -31.18 24.87
CA ARG A 55 -6.92 -32.49 24.38
C ARG A 55 -7.57 -33.63 25.16
N PRO A 56 -7.69 -34.83 24.57
CA PRO A 56 -8.15 -36.01 25.31
C PRO A 56 -7.35 -36.22 26.61
N GLY A 57 -8.03 -36.60 27.71
CA GLY A 57 -7.40 -36.75 29.02
C GLY A 57 -7.24 -35.46 29.82
N GLY A 58 -7.92 -34.36 29.47
CA GLY A 58 -7.94 -33.11 30.24
C GLY A 58 -6.67 -32.24 30.11
N LYS A 59 -5.73 -32.64 29.27
CA LYS A 59 -4.53 -31.84 29.00
C LYS A 59 -4.88 -30.63 28.15
N ARG A 60 -4.40 -29.44 28.55
CA ARG A 60 -4.58 -28.17 27.82
C ARG A 60 -3.40 -27.94 26.86
N ALA A 61 -3.69 -27.57 25.61
CA ALA A 61 -2.65 -27.10 24.70
C ALA A 61 -2.17 -25.67 25.11
N PRO A 62 -1.03 -25.19 24.59
CA PRO A 62 -0.56 -23.82 24.86
C PRO A 62 -1.64 -22.78 24.55
N LEU A 63 -1.68 -21.71 25.34
CA LEU A 63 -2.55 -20.55 25.15
C LEU A 63 -2.31 -19.91 23.78
N ARG A 64 -3.39 -19.59 23.07
CA ARG A 64 -3.35 -18.84 21.83
C ARG A 64 -4.21 -17.58 21.97
N ALA A 65 -3.65 -16.42 21.70
CA ALA A 65 -4.42 -15.18 21.68
C ALA A 65 -5.37 -15.15 20.47
N LEU A 66 -6.60 -14.71 20.70
CA LEU A 66 -7.56 -14.41 19.64
C LEU A 66 -7.54 -12.91 19.37
N GLU A 67 -6.96 -12.52 18.25
CA GLU A 67 -6.84 -11.13 17.85
C GLU A 67 -8.16 -10.60 17.27
N LEU A 68 -8.37 -9.29 17.39
CA LEU A 68 -9.56 -8.61 16.88
C LEU A 68 -9.59 -8.68 15.35
N GLY A 69 -10.69 -9.23 14.78
CA GLY A 69 -10.85 -9.32 13.33
C GLY A 69 -10.19 -10.54 12.68
N PHE A 70 -9.48 -11.40 13.45
CA PHE A 70 -8.85 -12.62 12.91
C PHE A 70 -9.61 -13.88 13.34
N PRO A 71 -10.30 -14.58 12.42
CA PRO A 71 -11.03 -15.78 12.76
C PRO A 71 -10.10 -16.98 12.98
N VAL A 72 -10.33 -17.72 14.07
CA VAL A 72 -9.69 -19.02 14.33
C VAL A 72 -10.65 -20.14 13.94
N ARG A 73 -10.19 -21.02 13.07
CA ARG A 73 -10.99 -22.14 12.55
C ARG A 73 -11.22 -23.20 13.63
N ILE A 74 -12.47 -23.64 13.77
CA ILE A 74 -12.88 -24.77 14.63
C ILE A 74 -13.71 -25.75 13.78
N GLY A 75 -13.09 -26.86 13.38
CA GLY A 75 -13.71 -27.82 12.47
C GLY A 75 -13.62 -27.46 11.00
N LEU A 76 -14.51 -28.01 10.18
CA LEU A 76 -14.51 -27.83 8.72
C LEU A 76 -15.10 -26.49 8.29
N HIS A 77 -16.17 -26.06 8.97
CA HIS A 77 -17.03 -24.98 8.51
C HIS A 77 -17.20 -23.83 9.50
N HIS A 78 -16.70 -23.96 10.73
CA HIS A 78 -16.89 -22.99 11.80
C HIS A 78 -15.60 -22.26 12.15
N SER A 79 -15.74 -21.00 12.53
CA SER A 79 -14.65 -20.20 13.09
C SER A 79 -15.14 -19.30 14.23
N ILE A 80 -14.23 -18.93 15.13
CA ILE A 80 -14.46 -17.94 16.19
C ILE A 80 -13.64 -16.70 15.86
N GLU A 81 -14.24 -15.54 16.01
CA GLU A 81 -13.62 -14.25 15.83
C GLU A 81 -13.94 -13.34 17.01
N ARG A 82 -12.95 -12.55 17.43
CA ARG A 82 -13.16 -11.49 18.42
C ARG A 82 -13.71 -10.25 17.73
N VAL A 83 -14.90 -9.78 18.16
CA VAL A 83 -15.50 -8.51 17.70
C VAL A 83 -15.49 -7.49 18.84
N ARG A 84 -15.36 -6.20 18.53
CA ARG A 84 -15.60 -5.14 19.53
C ARG A 84 -17.11 -5.02 19.75
N SER A 85 -17.55 -5.19 20.97
CA SER A 85 -18.89 -4.81 21.39
C SER A 85 -18.91 -3.29 21.59
N GLU A 86 -19.47 -2.53 20.66
CA GLU A 86 -19.91 -1.16 20.95
C GLU A 86 -21.16 -1.26 21.82
N ARG A 87 -21.09 -0.77 23.07
CA ARG A 87 -22.26 -0.59 23.92
C ARG A 87 -23.11 0.53 23.32
N VAL A 88 -24.09 0.17 22.51
CA VAL A 88 -25.20 1.08 22.17
C VAL A 88 -26.02 1.23 23.42
N ARG A 89 -26.10 2.45 23.99
CA ARG A 89 -27.07 2.80 25.03
C ARG A 89 -28.43 2.77 24.35
N LEU A 90 -29.22 1.77 24.66
CA LEU A 90 -30.63 1.70 24.29
C LEU A 90 -31.40 2.78 25.07
N GLY A 91 -31.85 3.82 24.37
CA GLY A 91 -32.97 4.65 24.78
C GLY A 91 -34.26 3.88 24.58
N PRO A 92 -35.40 4.31 25.19
CA PRO A 92 -36.63 3.53 25.22
C PRO A 92 -37.21 3.27 23.83
N ALA A 93 -37.65 2.06 23.62
CA ALA A 93 -38.15 1.51 22.37
C ALA A 93 -39.36 2.31 21.84
N THR A 94 -39.21 2.88 20.64
CA THR A 94 -40.33 3.12 19.75
C THR A 94 -40.13 2.25 18.51
N SER A 95 -41.09 1.38 18.32
CA SER A 95 -41.17 0.41 17.24
C SER A 95 -41.18 1.07 15.86
N ARG A 96 -40.11 0.82 15.09
CA ARG A 96 -40.11 0.62 13.64
C ARG A 96 -38.71 0.16 13.25
N THR A 97 -38.58 -1.11 12.89
CA THR A 97 -37.38 -1.69 12.32
C THR A 97 -37.28 -1.21 10.87
N GLU A 98 -36.50 -0.16 10.65
CA GLU A 98 -35.97 0.10 9.32
C GLU A 98 -34.67 -0.74 9.17
N PRO A 99 -34.52 -1.47 8.07
CA PRO A 99 -33.25 -2.16 7.80
C PRO A 99 -32.18 -1.10 7.67
N LEU A 100 -31.07 -1.25 8.40
CA LEU A 100 -29.83 -0.52 8.16
C LEU A 100 -29.36 -0.85 6.74
N GLY A 101 -29.81 -0.05 5.79
CA GLY A 101 -29.29 -0.02 4.45
C GLY A 101 -27.83 0.40 4.55
N VAL A 102 -26.92 -0.55 4.38
CA VAL A 102 -25.61 -0.22 3.87
C VAL A 102 -25.89 0.32 2.48
N GLU A 103 -25.86 1.64 2.32
CA GLU A 103 -25.87 2.25 1.00
C GLU A 103 -24.70 1.66 0.23
N LEU A 104 -25.02 0.69 -0.63
CA LEU A 104 -24.21 0.36 -1.78
C LEU A 104 -24.11 1.67 -2.55
N GLY A 105 -22.98 2.33 -2.52
CA GLY A 105 -22.65 3.35 -3.49
C GLY A 105 -23.08 2.78 -4.84
N SER A 106 -23.85 3.53 -5.60
CA SER A 106 -24.59 3.06 -6.77
C SER A 106 -23.74 2.07 -7.58
N ALA A 107 -24.34 0.98 -8.08
CA ALA A 107 -23.65 -0.06 -8.88
C ALA A 107 -22.87 0.54 -10.06
N SER A 108 -23.18 1.76 -10.46
CA SER A 108 -22.49 2.59 -11.45
C SER A 108 -21.02 2.94 -11.08
N GLU A 109 -20.58 2.70 -9.85
CA GLU A 109 -19.20 2.97 -9.41
C GLU A 109 -18.25 1.75 -9.53
N ILE A 110 -18.74 0.57 -9.94
CA ILE A 110 -17.93 -0.65 -10.05
C ILE A 110 -17.81 -1.06 -11.53
N SER A 111 -16.63 -1.53 -11.91
CA SER A 111 -16.35 -2.05 -13.25
C SER A 111 -15.66 -3.41 -13.15
N LEU A 112 -15.84 -4.26 -14.17
CA LEU A 112 -15.11 -5.49 -14.35
C LEU A 112 -13.98 -5.27 -15.35
N LEU A 113 -12.75 -5.50 -14.95
CA LEU A 113 -11.57 -5.48 -15.81
C LEU A 113 -11.31 -6.90 -16.33
N VAL A 114 -11.31 -7.08 -17.65
CA VAL A 114 -11.10 -8.38 -18.32
C VAL A 114 -9.72 -8.40 -18.95
N GLY A 115 -8.86 -9.33 -18.55
CA GLY A 115 -7.49 -9.46 -19.04
C GLY A 115 -6.49 -8.67 -18.21
N SER A 116 -5.25 -8.55 -18.72
CA SER A 116 -4.12 -7.86 -18.05
C SER A 116 -3.29 -7.06 -19.06
N GLY A 117 -2.62 -6.00 -18.59
CA GLY A 117 -1.77 -5.13 -19.41
C GLY A 117 -2.55 -4.13 -20.27
N THR A 118 -1.92 -3.67 -21.36
CA THR A 118 -2.47 -2.63 -22.27
C THR A 118 -3.71 -3.04 -23.05
N GLU A 119 -4.06 -4.33 -23.09
CA GLU A 119 -5.25 -4.87 -23.76
C GLU A 119 -6.41 -5.16 -22.80
N ALA A 120 -6.31 -4.76 -21.54
CA ALA A 120 -7.36 -4.99 -20.55
C ALA A 120 -8.63 -4.20 -20.90
N ARG A 121 -9.75 -4.91 -21.09
CA ARG A 121 -11.06 -4.31 -21.39
C ARG A 121 -11.81 -4.03 -20.09
N ARG A 122 -12.24 -2.78 -19.90
CA ARG A 122 -13.04 -2.35 -18.75
C ARG A 122 -14.52 -2.38 -19.11
N ILE A 123 -15.34 -3.05 -18.30
CA ILE A 123 -16.78 -3.20 -18.48
C ILE A 123 -17.46 -2.61 -17.25
N PRO A 124 -18.23 -1.51 -17.37
CA PRO A 124 -18.97 -0.95 -16.24
C PRO A 124 -20.10 -1.93 -15.81
N LEU A 125 -20.37 -1.98 -14.50
CA LEU A 125 -21.43 -2.81 -13.92
C LEU A 125 -22.74 -2.02 -13.74
N ASP A 126 -23.11 -1.27 -14.77
CA ASP A 126 -24.31 -0.40 -14.74
C ASP A 126 -25.62 -1.22 -14.83
N ALA A 127 -25.55 -2.45 -15.37
CA ALA A 127 -26.66 -3.38 -15.47
C ALA A 127 -26.33 -4.72 -14.82
N LEU A 128 -26.95 -5.02 -13.71
CA LEU A 128 -26.85 -6.31 -13.03
C LEU A 128 -28.25 -6.98 -13.02
N PRO A 129 -28.33 -8.29 -13.07
CA PRO A 129 -27.27 -9.30 -13.07
C PRO A 129 -26.55 -9.42 -14.43
N LEU A 130 -25.24 -9.80 -14.40
CA LEU A 130 -24.37 -9.86 -15.56
C LEU A 130 -23.81 -11.29 -15.74
N THR A 131 -23.98 -11.86 -16.92
CA THR A 131 -23.51 -13.22 -17.27
C THR A 131 -22.15 -13.16 -17.97
N ILE A 132 -21.29 -14.10 -17.64
CA ILE A 132 -19.92 -14.22 -18.13
C ILE A 132 -19.72 -15.60 -18.73
N GLY A 133 -19.13 -15.67 -19.92
CA GLY A 133 -18.85 -16.94 -20.57
C GLY A 133 -18.30 -16.77 -21.98
N SER A 134 -18.02 -17.90 -22.66
CA SER A 134 -17.50 -17.89 -24.04
C SER A 134 -18.59 -17.78 -25.12
N GLY A 135 -19.85 -18.02 -24.79
CA GLY A 135 -20.98 -17.92 -25.72
C GLY A 135 -21.36 -16.49 -26.02
N SER A 136 -21.77 -16.18 -27.24
CA SER A 136 -22.12 -14.84 -27.74
C SER A 136 -23.35 -14.20 -27.06
N ARG A 137 -24.13 -14.99 -26.30
CA ARG A 137 -25.32 -14.50 -25.57
C ARG A 137 -25.02 -14.02 -24.16
N ASN A 138 -23.74 -14.05 -23.70
CA ASN A 138 -23.37 -13.50 -22.41
C ASN A 138 -23.18 -12.00 -22.52
N ASP A 139 -23.39 -11.31 -21.40
CA ASP A 139 -23.12 -9.87 -21.28
C ASP A 139 -21.61 -9.58 -21.38
N VAL A 140 -20.79 -10.50 -20.85
CA VAL A 140 -19.34 -10.49 -20.99
C VAL A 140 -18.88 -11.73 -21.72
N VAL A 141 -18.46 -11.55 -22.97
CA VAL A 141 -17.92 -12.63 -23.80
C VAL A 141 -16.41 -12.73 -23.62
N ILE A 142 -15.92 -13.92 -23.25
CA ILE A 142 -14.50 -14.23 -23.06
C ILE A 142 -14.07 -15.23 -24.12
N HIS A 143 -13.14 -14.83 -24.98
CA HIS A 143 -12.57 -15.68 -26.04
C HIS A 143 -11.45 -16.59 -25.49
N ASP A 144 -11.83 -17.53 -24.61
CA ASP A 144 -10.94 -18.53 -24.04
C ASP A 144 -11.61 -19.91 -24.13
N ARG A 145 -10.94 -20.86 -24.78
CA ARG A 145 -11.47 -22.24 -24.97
C ARG A 145 -11.68 -23.01 -23.68
N THR A 146 -11.10 -22.54 -22.57
CA THR A 146 -11.26 -23.13 -21.23
C THR A 146 -12.44 -22.54 -20.46
N VAL A 147 -13.14 -21.56 -21.05
CA VAL A 147 -14.33 -20.92 -20.46
C VAL A 147 -15.59 -21.57 -21.03
N SER A 148 -16.51 -21.97 -20.16
CA SER A 148 -17.81 -22.56 -20.58
C SER A 148 -18.69 -21.52 -21.28
N GLY A 149 -19.60 -21.99 -22.17
CA GLY A 149 -20.51 -21.14 -22.92
C GLY A 149 -21.28 -20.14 -22.04
N ARG A 150 -21.81 -20.60 -20.89
CA ARG A 150 -22.24 -19.81 -19.74
C ARG A 150 -21.41 -20.30 -18.57
N HIS A 151 -20.57 -19.44 -18.01
CA HIS A 151 -19.58 -19.86 -17.00
C HIS A 151 -19.98 -19.45 -15.59
N CYS A 152 -20.18 -18.17 -15.38
CA CYS A 152 -20.60 -17.64 -14.09
C CYS A 152 -21.51 -16.42 -14.26
N ARG A 153 -22.08 -15.96 -13.14
CA ARG A 153 -23.00 -14.83 -13.11
C ARG A 153 -22.70 -13.93 -11.91
N LEU A 154 -22.63 -12.65 -12.16
CA LEU A 154 -22.51 -11.62 -11.13
C LEU A 154 -23.89 -11.07 -10.81
N GLU A 155 -24.29 -11.14 -9.54
CA GLU A 155 -25.62 -10.79 -9.06
C GLU A 155 -25.53 -9.76 -7.94
N PRO A 156 -26.42 -8.74 -7.92
CA PRO A 156 -26.56 -7.86 -6.76
C PRO A 156 -27.34 -8.56 -5.65
N SER A 157 -26.97 -8.30 -4.39
CA SER A 157 -27.70 -8.72 -3.21
C SER A 157 -27.77 -7.56 -2.21
N ALA A 158 -28.61 -7.66 -1.18
CA ALA A 158 -28.75 -6.64 -0.14
C ALA A 158 -27.43 -6.31 0.59
N ASP A 159 -26.49 -7.24 0.61
CA ASP A 159 -25.19 -7.14 1.28
C ASP A 159 -23.99 -6.99 0.33
N GLY A 160 -24.20 -6.81 -0.98
CA GLY A 160 -23.13 -6.58 -1.94
C GLY A 160 -23.28 -7.34 -3.26
N LEU A 161 -22.14 -7.52 -3.95
CA LEU A 161 -22.07 -8.29 -5.18
C LEU A 161 -21.73 -9.74 -4.89
N TRP A 162 -22.45 -10.66 -5.56
CA TRP A 162 -22.24 -12.09 -5.46
C TRP A 162 -21.91 -12.69 -6.82
N LEU A 163 -20.92 -13.57 -6.85
CA LEU A 163 -20.52 -14.32 -8.03
C LEU A 163 -20.96 -15.78 -7.87
N ARG A 164 -21.75 -16.27 -8.82
CA ARG A 164 -22.24 -17.65 -8.85
C ARG A 164 -21.63 -18.39 -10.03
N ASP A 165 -21.05 -19.56 -9.80
CA ASP A 165 -20.69 -20.50 -10.86
C ASP A 165 -21.97 -21.14 -11.43
N LEU A 166 -22.06 -21.27 -12.74
CA LEU A 166 -23.23 -21.81 -13.44
C LEU A 166 -23.01 -23.27 -13.86
N GLY A 167 -22.27 -24.06 -13.10
CA GLY A 167 -21.88 -25.42 -13.42
C GLY A 167 -20.80 -25.46 -14.50
N SER A 168 -19.83 -24.59 -14.42
CA SER A 168 -18.75 -24.48 -15.39
C SER A 168 -17.84 -25.72 -15.38
N ARG A 169 -17.26 -26.09 -16.54
CA ARG A 169 -16.40 -27.27 -16.65
C ARG A 169 -15.12 -27.18 -15.83
N ASN A 170 -14.52 -26.00 -15.76
CA ASN A 170 -13.23 -25.78 -15.10
C ASN A 170 -13.36 -25.03 -13.78
N GLY A 171 -14.58 -24.74 -13.33
CA GLY A 171 -14.86 -24.01 -12.08
C GLY A 171 -14.52 -22.52 -12.16
N THR A 172 -15.22 -21.76 -11.33
CA THR A 172 -14.95 -20.35 -11.08
C THR A 172 -14.13 -20.21 -9.80
N HIS A 173 -13.09 -19.39 -9.82
CA HIS A 173 -12.25 -19.16 -8.65
C HIS A 173 -12.25 -17.69 -8.27
N VAL A 174 -12.33 -17.39 -6.99
CA VAL A 174 -12.18 -16.04 -6.43
C VAL A 174 -10.98 -16.05 -5.50
N ASP A 175 -10.01 -15.17 -5.76
CA ASP A 175 -8.75 -15.07 -5.01
C ASP A 175 -8.04 -16.43 -4.82
N GLY A 176 -8.07 -17.26 -5.90
CA GLY A 176 -7.46 -18.58 -5.95
C GLY A 176 -8.31 -19.73 -5.38
N VAL A 177 -9.47 -19.45 -4.78
CA VAL A 177 -10.36 -20.45 -4.19
C VAL A 177 -11.49 -20.78 -5.15
N ALA A 178 -11.72 -22.07 -5.43
CA ALA A 178 -12.87 -22.52 -6.23
C ALA A 178 -14.18 -22.25 -5.49
N ILE A 179 -15.18 -21.69 -6.18
CA ILE A 179 -16.46 -21.29 -5.60
C ILE A 179 -17.64 -21.83 -6.38
N GLU A 180 -18.75 -22.11 -5.69
CA GLU A 180 -20.08 -22.24 -6.28
C GLU A 180 -20.84 -20.93 -6.19
N LEU A 181 -20.69 -20.23 -5.05
CA LEU A 181 -21.23 -18.91 -4.78
C LEU A 181 -20.31 -18.18 -3.79
N ALA A 182 -19.88 -16.98 -4.13
CA ALA A 182 -19.06 -16.16 -3.24
C ALA A 182 -19.43 -14.68 -3.36
N ARG A 183 -19.32 -13.98 -2.23
CA ARG A 183 -19.34 -12.51 -2.23
C ARG A 183 -18.04 -12.00 -2.81
N VAL A 184 -18.12 -11.03 -3.72
CA VAL A 184 -16.96 -10.40 -4.35
C VAL A 184 -16.93 -8.91 -4.03
N LEU A 185 -15.73 -8.39 -3.79
CA LEU A 185 -15.48 -7.00 -3.43
C LEU A 185 -14.59 -6.34 -4.49
N PRO A 186 -14.60 -5.00 -4.60
CA PRO A 186 -13.58 -4.31 -5.38
C PRO A 186 -12.16 -4.76 -4.94
N GLY A 187 -11.35 -5.14 -5.92
CA GLY A 187 -10.03 -5.75 -5.70
C GLY A 187 -10.01 -7.27 -5.85
N SER A 188 -11.14 -7.97 -5.75
CA SER A 188 -11.21 -9.43 -5.95
C SER A 188 -10.76 -9.83 -7.35
N VAL A 189 -9.92 -10.87 -7.41
CA VAL A 189 -9.49 -11.50 -8.67
C VAL A 189 -10.34 -12.73 -8.93
N ILE A 190 -11.12 -12.69 -10.02
CA ILE A 190 -11.96 -13.77 -10.46
C ILE A 190 -11.23 -14.49 -11.60
N ARG A 191 -10.99 -15.79 -11.48
CA ARG A 191 -10.42 -16.59 -12.55
C ARG A 191 -11.50 -17.50 -13.16
N VAL A 192 -11.70 -17.36 -14.46
CA VAL A 192 -12.58 -18.19 -15.27
C VAL A 192 -11.76 -18.83 -16.39
N GLY A 193 -11.59 -20.14 -16.35
CA GLY A 193 -10.64 -20.83 -17.23
C GLY A 193 -9.21 -20.31 -17.00
N ARG A 194 -8.58 -19.82 -18.08
CA ARG A 194 -7.24 -19.18 -18.03
C ARG A 194 -7.30 -17.66 -17.93
N THR A 195 -8.49 -17.07 -18.01
CA THR A 195 -8.69 -15.62 -18.01
C THR A 195 -8.91 -15.11 -16.60
N ASN A 196 -8.17 -14.07 -16.23
CA ASN A 196 -8.38 -13.34 -14.99
C ASN A 196 -9.26 -12.12 -15.23
N LEU A 197 -10.24 -11.95 -14.36
CA LEU A 197 -11.10 -10.78 -14.26
C LEU A 197 -10.84 -10.12 -12.92
N ARG A 198 -10.93 -8.81 -12.86
CA ARG A 198 -10.79 -8.08 -11.58
C ARG A 198 -11.94 -7.12 -11.41
N LEU A 199 -12.58 -7.15 -10.24
CA LEU A 199 -13.50 -6.10 -9.85
C LEU A 199 -12.71 -4.86 -9.45
N VAL A 200 -12.99 -3.74 -10.11
CA VAL A 200 -12.39 -2.44 -9.80
C VAL A 200 -13.50 -1.46 -9.51
N SER A 201 -13.37 -0.66 -8.44
CA SER A 201 -14.27 0.46 -8.26
C SER A 201 -14.00 1.51 -9.34
N ARG A 202 -15.06 2.12 -9.85
CA ARG A 202 -14.94 3.38 -10.57
C ARG A 202 -14.65 4.40 -9.46
N GLY A 203 -13.37 4.77 -9.33
CA GLY A 203 -12.96 5.62 -8.20
C GLY A 203 -13.90 6.81 -8.05
N ARG A 204 -14.42 7.01 -6.84
CA ARG A 204 -14.73 8.37 -6.41
C ARG A 204 -13.48 9.21 -6.67
N PRO A 205 -13.61 10.50 -7.01
CA PRO A 205 -12.46 11.39 -6.95
C PRO A 205 -11.82 11.18 -5.56
N GLY A 206 -10.69 10.47 -5.47
CA GLY A 206 -10.06 10.03 -4.22
C GLY A 206 -9.57 8.59 -4.17
N ASP A 207 -9.98 7.68 -5.05
CA ASP A 207 -9.41 6.33 -5.14
C ASP A 207 -8.06 6.36 -5.89
N ALA A 208 -7.02 6.54 -5.11
CA ALA A 208 -5.63 6.80 -5.49
C ALA A 208 -4.90 5.64 -6.21
N ARG A 209 -5.60 4.65 -6.74
CA ARG A 209 -4.98 3.49 -7.40
C ARG A 209 -4.77 3.63 -8.90
N GLU A 210 -5.45 4.59 -9.56
CA GLU A 210 -5.27 4.80 -11.00
C GLU A 210 -3.94 5.48 -11.33
N ASP A 211 -3.43 6.33 -10.42
CA ASP A 211 -2.13 7.04 -10.59
C ASP A 211 -0.98 6.33 -9.88
N GLY A 212 -1.17 5.11 -9.36
CA GLY A 212 -0.16 4.40 -8.57
C GLY A 212 0.08 4.98 -7.17
N LEU A 213 -0.75 5.92 -6.72
CA LEU A 213 -0.69 6.49 -5.37
C LEU A 213 -1.46 5.62 -4.38
N VAL A 214 -0.81 5.28 -3.27
CA VAL A 214 -1.42 4.59 -2.14
C VAL A 214 -1.71 5.59 -1.03
N ALA A 215 -2.96 5.64 -0.54
CA ALA A 215 -3.41 6.60 0.46
C ALA A 215 -4.41 5.98 1.45
N GLU A 216 -3.94 5.03 2.25
CA GLU A 216 -4.75 4.41 3.29
C GLU A 216 -4.72 5.22 4.61
N SER A 217 -3.65 5.98 4.83
CA SER A 217 -3.52 6.83 6.02
C SER A 217 -4.35 8.12 5.91
N PRO A 218 -4.88 8.65 7.04
CA PRO A 218 -5.57 9.95 7.04
C PRO A 218 -4.71 11.09 6.51
N LYS A 219 -3.39 11.07 6.82
CA LYS A 219 -2.44 12.09 6.35
C LYS A 219 -2.34 12.10 4.83
N MET A 220 -2.28 10.92 4.21
CA MET A 220 -2.18 10.83 2.75
C MET A 220 -3.51 11.14 2.06
N ARG A 221 -4.65 10.78 2.68
CA ARG A 221 -5.97 11.18 2.17
C ARG A 221 -6.13 12.68 2.14
N ALA A 222 -5.73 13.40 3.20
CA ALA A 222 -5.73 14.86 3.23
C ALA A 222 -4.83 15.46 2.12
N VAL A 223 -3.69 14.83 1.82
CA VAL A 223 -2.84 15.22 0.68
C VAL A 223 -3.58 15.06 -0.64
N LEU A 224 -4.32 13.95 -0.83
CA LEU A 224 -5.09 13.72 -2.06
C LEU A 224 -6.24 14.73 -2.23
N GLU A 225 -6.90 15.13 -1.15
CA GLU A 225 -7.91 16.20 -1.19
C GLU A 225 -7.32 17.55 -1.64
N LEU A 226 -6.07 17.85 -1.22
CA LEU A 226 -5.34 19.01 -1.73
C LEU A 226 -4.99 18.84 -3.21
N VAL A 227 -4.54 17.66 -3.62
CA VAL A 227 -4.23 17.35 -5.01
C VAL A 227 -5.44 17.56 -5.91
N GLU A 228 -6.64 17.10 -5.52
CA GLU A 228 -7.87 17.30 -6.29
C GLU A 228 -8.17 18.80 -6.51
N ARG A 229 -8.06 19.59 -5.43
CA ARG A 229 -8.30 21.03 -5.50
C ARG A 229 -7.24 21.75 -6.33
N TYR A 230 -5.97 21.45 -6.08
CA TYR A 230 -4.85 22.13 -6.72
C TYR A 230 -4.62 21.67 -8.16
N ALA A 231 -5.11 20.49 -8.56
CA ALA A 231 -5.05 20.03 -9.94
C ALA A 231 -5.77 20.98 -10.91
N GLN A 232 -6.86 21.63 -10.47
CA GLN A 232 -7.74 22.46 -11.30
C GLN A 232 -7.24 23.89 -11.52
N VAL A 233 -6.21 24.33 -10.82
CA VAL A 233 -5.71 25.69 -10.86
C VAL A 233 -4.35 25.79 -11.58
N ARG A 234 -3.98 27.00 -12.03
CA ARG A 234 -2.75 27.23 -12.81
C ARG A 234 -1.53 27.56 -11.95
N GLU A 235 -1.77 27.87 -10.68
CA GLU A 235 -0.76 28.29 -9.72
C GLU A 235 0.32 27.23 -9.56
N THR A 236 1.54 27.70 -9.26
CA THR A 236 2.66 26.82 -8.97
C THR A 236 2.42 26.08 -7.65
N VAL A 237 2.67 24.76 -7.64
CA VAL A 237 2.55 23.93 -6.45
C VAL A 237 3.93 23.49 -5.99
N LEU A 238 4.29 23.81 -4.75
CA LEU A 238 5.48 23.31 -4.07
C LEU A 238 5.15 22.05 -3.27
N ILE A 239 5.78 20.94 -3.61
CA ILE A 239 5.62 19.65 -2.94
C ILE A 239 6.80 19.44 -2.00
N HIS A 240 6.56 19.52 -0.69
CA HIS A 240 7.58 19.32 0.33
C HIS A 240 7.49 17.93 0.95
N GLY A 241 8.62 17.25 1.14
CA GLY A 241 8.69 15.94 1.78
C GLY A 241 10.06 15.30 1.63
N GLU A 242 10.35 14.34 2.52
CA GLU A 242 11.63 13.63 2.51
C GLU A 242 11.92 12.92 1.18
N SER A 243 13.20 12.56 0.97
CA SER A 243 13.58 11.77 -0.20
C SER A 243 12.84 10.43 -0.20
N GLY A 244 12.31 10.03 -1.37
CA GLY A 244 11.55 8.79 -1.49
C GLY A 244 10.12 8.81 -0.92
N ALA A 245 9.63 9.94 -0.41
CA ALA A 245 8.28 10.04 0.17
C ALA A 245 7.13 9.94 -0.86
N GLY A 246 7.44 10.02 -2.16
CA GLY A 246 6.43 9.93 -3.22
C GLY A 246 6.07 11.26 -3.88
N LYS A 247 6.93 12.29 -3.77
CA LYS A 247 6.70 13.64 -4.35
C LYS A 247 6.41 13.60 -5.85
N GLU A 248 7.12 12.77 -6.62
CA GLU A 248 6.88 12.63 -8.07
C GLU A 248 5.50 12.05 -8.37
N GLY A 249 5.03 11.07 -7.59
CA GLY A 249 3.68 10.54 -7.72
C GLY A 249 2.61 11.61 -7.51
N ILE A 250 2.79 12.48 -6.51
CA ILE A 250 1.90 13.64 -6.29
C ILE A 250 1.93 14.62 -7.48
N ALA A 251 3.11 14.90 -8.04
CA ALA A 251 3.23 15.77 -9.22
C ALA A 251 2.51 15.17 -10.44
N ARG A 252 2.65 13.88 -10.67
CA ARG A 252 1.92 13.17 -11.74
C ARG A 252 0.41 13.21 -11.53
N ALA A 253 -0.06 13.04 -10.30
CA ALA A 253 -1.48 13.13 -9.97
C ALA A 253 -2.03 14.56 -10.17
N LEU A 254 -1.28 15.59 -9.80
CA LEU A 254 -1.63 17.00 -10.07
C LEU A 254 -1.77 17.29 -11.56
N HIS A 255 -0.94 16.64 -12.39
CA HIS A 255 -1.02 16.78 -13.85
C HIS A 255 -2.21 15.99 -14.42
N SER A 256 -2.28 14.68 -14.10
CA SER A 256 -3.28 13.76 -14.69
C SER A 256 -4.72 14.11 -14.35
N ARG A 257 -4.94 14.74 -13.19
CA ARG A 257 -6.27 15.19 -12.72
C ARG A 257 -6.59 16.63 -13.10
N GLY A 258 -5.64 17.34 -13.73
CA GLY A 258 -5.79 18.73 -14.13
C GLY A 258 -6.26 18.92 -15.58
N PRO A 259 -6.59 20.16 -15.97
CA PRO A 259 -7.03 20.49 -17.32
C PRO A 259 -5.95 20.29 -18.39
N ARG A 260 -4.70 20.08 -18.01
CA ARG A 260 -3.54 19.82 -18.90
C ARG A 260 -3.14 18.36 -18.97
N ALA A 261 -4.00 17.42 -18.51
CA ALA A 261 -3.72 15.98 -18.47
C ALA A 261 -3.37 15.36 -19.84
N SER A 262 -3.87 15.96 -20.92
CA SER A 262 -3.55 15.55 -22.30
C SER A 262 -2.25 16.16 -22.85
N GLY A 263 -1.68 17.15 -22.15
CA GLY A 263 -0.42 17.80 -22.52
C GLY A 263 0.81 17.03 -22.05
N PRO A 264 2.02 17.48 -22.42
CA PRO A 264 3.25 16.83 -21.98
C PRO A 264 3.48 17.00 -20.46
N PHE A 265 3.92 15.92 -19.79
CA PHE A 265 4.48 15.97 -18.45
C PHE A 265 5.99 15.78 -18.53
N VAL A 266 6.72 16.86 -18.32
CA VAL A 266 8.18 16.89 -18.39
C VAL A 266 8.75 16.97 -16.99
N ALA A 267 9.48 15.95 -16.55
CA ALA A 267 10.08 15.88 -15.22
C ALA A 267 11.60 16.00 -15.30
N VAL A 268 12.18 16.76 -14.39
CA VAL A 268 13.62 16.90 -14.25
C VAL A 268 14.02 17.00 -12.77
N ASN A 269 15.10 16.33 -12.42
CA ASN A 269 15.73 16.46 -11.10
C ASN A 269 16.91 17.45 -11.24
N ALA A 270 16.86 18.56 -10.50
CA ALA A 270 17.91 19.58 -10.49
C ALA A 270 19.13 19.15 -9.64
N GLY A 271 18.99 18.14 -8.81
CA GLY A 271 20.07 17.65 -7.96
C GLY A 271 21.20 17.00 -8.74
N GLY A 272 22.44 17.33 -8.38
CA GLY A 272 23.64 16.71 -8.97
C GLY A 272 24.04 17.19 -10.35
N MET A 273 23.37 18.19 -10.92
CA MET A 273 23.75 18.81 -12.19
C MET A 273 24.70 20.00 -11.98
N THR A 274 25.68 20.17 -12.86
CA THR A 274 26.49 21.40 -12.91
C THR A 274 25.60 22.57 -13.38
N SER A 275 25.95 23.81 -13.00
CA SER A 275 25.19 25.02 -13.38
C SER A 275 24.97 25.14 -14.88
N THR A 276 26.01 24.89 -15.69
CA THR A 276 25.94 24.93 -17.18
C THR A 276 25.01 23.87 -17.73
N LEU A 277 25.00 22.67 -17.15
CA LEU A 277 24.11 21.59 -17.58
C LEU A 277 22.66 21.88 -17.23
N VAL A 278 22.39 22.38 -16.03
CA VAL A 278 21.05 22.82 -15.60
C VAL A 278 20.53 23.90 -16.56
N GLU A 279 21.33 24.90 -16.86
CA GLU A 279 20.98 26.01 -17.74
C GLU A 279 20.60 25.52 -19.14
N SER A 280 21.48 24.76 -19.76
CA SER A 280 21.26 24.19 -21.10
C SER A 280 20.07 23.22 -21.13
N THR A 281 19.83 22.48 -20.04
CA THR A 281 18.72 21.54 -19.94
C THR A 281 17.38 22.28 -19.81
N LEU A 282 17.28 23.22 -18.88
CA LEU A 282 16.02 23.93 -18.62
C LEU A 282 15.62 24.87 -19.77
N PHE A 283 16.57 25.65 -20.28
CA PHE A 283 16.30 26.73 -21.21
C PHE A 283 16.70 26.42 -22.67
N GLY A 284 17.48 25.35 -22.90
CA GLY A 284 17.98 25.01 -24.21
C GLY A 284 19.22 25.84 -24.62
N HIS A 285 19.82 25.51 -25.75
CA HIS A 285 20.98 26.20 -26.28
C HIS A 285 20.97 26.22 -27.82
N GLU A 286 21.59 27.25 -28.41
CA GLU A 286 21.90 27.31 -29.82
C GLU A 286 23.25 26.65 -30.10
N ARG A 287 23.48 26.27 -31.35
CA ARG A 287 24.77 25.74 -31.82
C ARG A 287 25.88 26.76 -31.54
N GLY A 288 26.96 26.31 -30.92
CA GLY A 288 28.12 27.18 -30.60
C GLY A 288 27.96 28.00 -29.30
N ALA A 289 26.89 27.84 -28.54
CA ALA A 289 26.63 28.62 -27.32
C ALA A 289 27.68 28.40 -26.22
N PHE A 290 28.31 27.23 -26.20
CA PHE A 290 29.42 26.89 -25.31
C PHE A 290 30.27 25.76 -25.92
N THR A 291 31.47 25.51 -25.35
CA THR A 291 32.35 24.43 -25.79
C THR A 291 31.64 23.08 -25.66
N GLY A 292 31.35 22.42 -26.78
CA GLY A 292 30.57 21.17 -26.85
C GLY A 292 29.13 21.32 -27.37
N ALA A 293 28.64 22.54 -27.62
CA ALA A 293 27.34 22.77 -28.24
C ALA A 293 27.37 22.54 -29.77
N ALA A 294 27.49 21.26 -30.18
CA ALA A 294 27.61 20.89 -31.62
C ALA A 294 26.29 21.06 -32.38
N ALA A 295 25.13 21.05 -31.73
CA ALA A 295 23.81 21.22 -32.30
C ALA A 295 22.94 22.10 -31.38
N SER A 296 21.90 22.74 -31.94
CA SER A 296 20.87 23.43 -31.17
C SER A 296 19.97 22.39 -30.44
N ARG A 297 19.56 22.68 -29.20
CA ARG A 297 18.69 21.82 -28.42
C ARG A 297 17.59 22.61 -27.72
N ARG A 298 16.34 22.14 -27.84
CA ARG A 298 15.18 22.71 -27.12
C ARG A 298 15.30 22.46 -25.63
N GLY A 299 15.01 23.48 -24.82
CA GLY A 299 14.93 23.39 -23.37
C GLY A 299 13.68 22.67 -22.87
N LEU A 300 13.69 22.28 -21.59
CA LEU A 300 12.55 21.58 -20.98
C LEU A 300 11.30 22.47 -20.88
N PHE A 301 11.43 23.77 -20.72
CA PHE A 301 10.30 24.70 -20.80
C PHE A 301 9.61 24.67 -22.16
N GLU A 302 10.39 24.63 -23.25
CA GLU A 302 9.84 24.50 -24.59
C GLU A 302 9.21 23.12 -24.85
N GLN A 303 9.78 22.05 -24.25
CA GLN A 303 9.24 20.69 -24.36
C GLN A 303 7.96 20.51 -23.56
N ALA A 304 7.79 21.27 -22.47
CA ALA A 304 6.61 21.26 -21.61
C ALA A 304 5.49 22.21 -22.08
N ASP A 305 5.67 22.88 -23.20
CA ASP A 305 4.68 23.85 -23.72
C ASP A 305 3.31 23.20 -23.92
N GLY A 306 2.25 23.87 -23.46
CA GLY A 306 0.89 23.32 -23.39
C GLY A 306 0.65 22.29 -22.27
N GLY A 307 1.67 21.95 -21.47
CA GLY A 307 1.63 20.90 -20.45
C GLY A 307 2.11 21.33 -19.06
N THR A 308 2.89 20.46 -18.43
CA THR A 308 3.40 20.63 -17.06
C THR A 308 4.89 20.32 -17.00
N LEU A 309 5.66 21.24 -16.40
CA LEU A 309 7.06 21.02 -16.03
C LEU A 309 7.15 20.72 -14.54
N PHE A 310 7.76 19.59 -14.19
CA PHE A 310 8.03 19.20 -12.81
C PHE A 310 9.53 19.33 -12.51
N LEU A 311 9.87 20.25 -11.61
CA LEU A 311 11.23 20.48 -11.11
C LEU A 311 11.39 19.78 -9.75
N ASP A 312 12.02 18.60 -9.73
CA ASP A 312 12.37 17.93 -8.49
C ASP A 312 13.67 18.51 -7.93
N GLU A 313 13.75 18.62 -6.60
CA GLU A 313 14.86 19.15 -5.82
C GLU A 313 15.22 20.61 -6.21
N ILE A 314 14.20 21.48 -6.28
CA ILE A 314 14.40 22.89 -6.62
C ILE A 314 15.38 23.63 -5.69
N GLY A 315 15.50 23.17 -4.44
CA GLY A 315 16.48 23.72 -3.47
C GLY A 315 17.94 23.46 -3.82
N GLU A 316 18.22 22.62 -4.84
CA GLU A 316 19.59 22.38 -5.35
C GLU A 316 20.01 23.36 -6.45
N LEU A 317 19.08 24.20 -6.94
CA LEU A 317 19.40 25.15 -8.00
C LEU A 317 20.42 26.21 -7.54
N PRO A 318 21.52 26.43 -8.30
CA PRO A 318 22.44 27.52 -8.04
C PRO A 318 21.74 28.89 -8.10
N LEU A 319 22.20 29.87 -7.34
CA LEU A 319 21.58 31.23 -7.27
C LEU A 319 21.41 31.90 -8.63
N GLU A 320 22.35 31.72 -9.57
CA GLU A 320 22.25 32.26 -10.91
C GLU A 320 21.11 31.61 -11.70
N MET A 321 20.87 30.33 -11.50
CA MET A 321 19.75 29.62 -12.12
C MET A 321 18.42 30.03 -11.51
N GLN A 322 18.39 30.31 -10.21
CA GLN A 322 17.21 30.84 -9.52
C GLN A 322 16.79 32.21 -10.11
N LYS A 323 17.74 33.13 -10.38
CA LYS A 323 17.47 34.41 -11.06
C LYS A 323 16.85 34.21 -12.44
N ARG A 324 17.39 33.26 -13.19
CA ARG A 324 16.93 32.98 -14.54
C ARG A 324 15.56 32.33 -14.56
N LEU A 325 15.31 31.38 -13.65
CA LEU A 325 14.00 30.77 -13.45
C LEU A 325 12.95 31.82 -13.09
N LEU A 326 13.26 32.74 -12.18
CA LEU A 326 12.35 33.82 -11.80
C LEU A 326 11.92 34.65 -13.00
N ARG A 327 12.86 35.06 -13.88
CA ARG A 327 12.56 35.84 -15.11
C ARG A 327 11.57 35.09 -16.01
N VAL A 328 11.77 33.77 -16.18
CA VAL A 328 10.85 32.94 -16.98
C VAL A 328 9.47 32.87 -16.33
N LEU A 329 9.39 32.74 -15.00
CA LEU A 329 8.11 32.68 -14.28
C LEU A 329 7.35 34.01 -14.29
N ASP A 330 8.05 35.14 -14.45
CA ASP A 330 7.43 36.46 -14.53
C ASP A 330 6.89 36.77 -15.92
N SER A 331 7.66 36.43 -16.95
CA SER A 331 7.29 36.78 -18.34
C SER A 331 6.69 35.61 -19.14
N TRP A 332 6.91 34.38 -18.69
CA TRP A 332 6.66 33.15 -19.46
C TRP A 332 7.35 33.12 -20.81
N GLU A 333 8.50 33.77 -20.87
CA GLU A 333 9.37 33.81 -22.05
C GLU A 333 10.68 33.09 -21.75
N VAL A 334 11.05 32.18 -22.63
CA VAL A 334 12.29 31.38 -22.54
C VAL A 334 13.26 31.84 -23.62
N ARG A 335 14.49 32.10 -23.21
CA ARG A 335 15.59 32.42 -24.12
C ARG A 335 16.66 31.34 -24.04
N ARG A 336 16.96 30.68 -25.15
CA ARG A 336 18.04 29.67 -25.22
C ARG A 336 19.38 30.33 -24.96
N VAL A 337 20.31 29.55 -24.45
CA VAL A 337 21.70 29.99 -24.29
C VAL A 337 22.29 30.28 -25.68
N GLY A 338 22.83 31.49 -25.88
CA GLY A 338 23.34 31.95 -27.18
C GLY A 338 22.28 32.46 -28.17
N ALA A 339 20.99 32.44 -27.83
CA ALA A 339 19.95 32.99 -28.71
C ALA A 339 19.76 34.51 -28.50
N GLU A 340 19.35 35.24 -29.55
CA GLU A 340 18.99 36.66 -29.48
C GLU A 340 17.52 36.86 -29.09
N HIS A 341 16.64 35.94 -29.47
CA HIS A 341 15.19 36.06 -29.29
C HIS A 341 14.68 35.14 -28.17
N SER A 342 13.64 35.60 -27.46
CA SER A 342 12.87 34.80 -26.52
C SER A 342 11.63 34.22 -27.19
N GLN A 343 11.17 33.07 -26.69
CA GLN A 343 9.95 32.38 -27.12
C GLN A 343 8.97 32.32 -25.96
N LYS A 344 7.71 32.65 -26.18
CA LYS A 344 6.64 32.45 -25.19
C LYS A 344 6.31 31.00 -25.05
N VAL A 345 6.05 30.58 -23.79
CA VAL A 345 5.65 29.23 -23.43
C VAL A 345 4.45 29.27 -22.47
N ASP A 346 3.53 28.33 -22.60
CA ASP A 346 2.39 28.16 -21.69
C ASP A 346 2.57 26.88 -20.87
N VAL A 347 3.29 26.97 -19.77
CA VAL A 347 3.68 25.82 -18.93
C VAL A 347 3.11 25.96 -17.53
N ARG A 348 2.54 24.88 -16.99
CA ARG A 348 2.26 24.78 -15.56
C ARG A 348 3.51 24.28 -14.84
N LEU A 349 3.95 24.98 -13.79
CA LEU A 349 5.11 24.59 -13.02
C LEU A 349 4.69 23.86 -11.74
N LEU A 350 5.30 22.70 -11.48
CA LEU A 350 5.26 21.98 -10.21
C LEU A 350 6.71 21.87 -9.70
N CYS A 351 6.92 22.13 -8.41
CA CYS A 351 8.23 22.05 -7.78
C CYS A 351 8.21 21.06 -6.63
N ALA A 352 9.33 20.37 -6.39
CA ALA A 352 9.48 19.54 -5.21
C ALA A 352 10.83 19.75 -4.54
N THR A 353 10.88 19.55 -3.23
CA THR A 353 12.12 19.57 -2.45
C THR A 353 11.98 18.83 -1.12
N HIS A 354 13.10 18.36 -0.59
CA HIS A 354 13.20 17.88 0.78
C HIS A 354 13.79 18.95 1.73
N ARG A 355 14.35 20.03 1.19
CA ARG A 355 14.99 21.11 1.96
C ARG A 355 13.97 22.13 2.47
N ASP A 356 14.25 22.75 3.60
CA ASP A 356 13.49 23.91 4.08
C ASP A 356 13.91 25.17 3.33
N LEU A 357 13.15 25.52 2.27
CA LEU A 357 13.42 26.70 1.45
C LEU A 357 13.37 28.00 2.26
N ARG A 358 12.55 28.08 3.34
CA ARG A 358 12.48 29.29 4.19
C ARG A 358 13.77 29.46 5.00
N ALA A 359 14.36 28.36 5.48
CA ALA A 359 15.67 28.39 6.11
C ALA A 359 16.73 28.83 5.10
N MET A 360 16.71 28.28 3.88
CA MET A 360 17.64 28.65 2.80
C MET A 360 17.53 30.13 2.40
N VAL A 361 16.32 30.72 2.42
CA VAL A 361 16.13 32.17 2.20
C VAL A 361 16.83 32.97 3.31
N ARG A 362 16.66 32.60 4.56
CA ARG A 362 17.36 33.26 5.69
C ARG A 362 18.88 33.16 5.59
N GLU A 363 19.38 32.06 5.06
CA GLU A 363 20.81 31.79 4.84
C GLU A 363 21.35 32.44 3.55
N GLY A 364 20.50 33.02 2.73
CA GLY A 364 20.87 33.63 1.45
C GLY A 364 21.23 32.63 0.34
N THR A 365 20.94 31.32 0.53
CA THR A 365 21.19 30.26 -0.43
C THR A 365 20.00 30.00 -1.38
N PHE A 366 18.84 30.57 -1.05
CA PHE A 366 17.65 30.61 -1.91
C PHE A 366 17.08 32.04 -1.94
N ARG A 367 16.61 32.49 -3.10
CA ARG A 367 16.08 33.85 -3.25
C ARG A 367 14.66 33.95 -2.67
N ASP A 368 14.38 35.01 -1.94
CA ASP A 368 13.05 35.27 -1.37
C ASP A 368 11.99 35.50 -2.46
N ASP A 369 12.32 36.27 -3.50
CA ASP A 369 11.40 36.54 -4.61
C ASP A 369 11.00 35.25 -5.36
N LEU A 370 11.93 34.33 -5.59
CA LEU A 370 11.65 33.03 -6.19
C LEU A 370 10.82 32.16 -5.26
N TYR A 371 11.10 32.18 -3.94
CA TYR A 371 10.33 31.40 -2.97
C TYR A 371 8.83 31.73 -3.07
N TRP A 372 8.46 33.00 -3.04
CA TRP A 372 7.06 33.41 -3.13
C TRP A 372 6.41 33.08 -4.49
N ARG A 373 7.20 32.96 -5.53
CA ARG A 373 6.71 32.57 -6.87
C ARG A 373 6.48 31.07 -7.01
N VAL A 374 7.29 30.22 -6.36
CA VAL A 374 7.16 28.76 -6.43
C VAL A 374 6.29 28.18 -5.32
N ALA A 375 6.16 28.82 -4.18
CA ALA A 375 5.37 28.41 -3.03
C ALA A 375 3.97 29.04 -2.98
N GLN A 376 3.32 29.25 -4.15
CA GLN A 376 1.96 29.79 -4.21
C GLN A 376 0.95 28.84 -3.57
N LEU A 377 1.11 27.54 -3.79
CA LEU A 377 0.37 26.47 -3.14
C LEU A 377 1.37 25.45 -2.57
N GLU A 378 1.12 24.95 -1.38
CA GLU A 378 2.01 23.97 -0.74
C GLU A 378 1.29 22.64 -0.50
N VAL A 379 1.98 21.54 -0.81
CA VAL A 379 1.58 20.17 -0.45
C VAL A 379 2.70 19.53 0.36
N ARG A 380 2.40 19.08 1.57
CA ARG A 380 3.38 18.42 2.45
C ARG A 380 3.10 16.93 2.52
N VAL A 381 4.06 16.14 2.06
CA VAL A 381 3.99 14.67 2.08
C VAL A 381 4.69 14.18 3.35
N ALA A 382 3.93 13.56 4.24
CA ALA A 382 4.47 13.00 5.48
C ALA A 382 5.44 11.84 5.19
N PRO A 383 6.51 11.67 5.97
CA PRO A 383 7.39 10.51 5.85
C PRO A 383 6.64 9.20 6.18
N LEU A 384 7.14 8.08 5.66
CA LEU A 384 6.42 6.79 5.74
C LEU A 384 6.22 6.31 7.19
N ARG A 385 7.16 6.60 8.10
CA ARG A 385 7.04 6.33 9.55
C ARG A 385 5.83 6.99 10.21
N GLU A 386 5.32 8.07 9.66
CA GLU A 386 4.14 8.79 10.18
C GLU A 386 2.83 8.35 9.53
N ARG A 387 2.88 7.39 8.60
CA ARG A 387 1.74 6.87 7.86
C ARG A 387 1.78 5.34 7.77
N ALA A 388 1.83 4.68 8.93
CA ALA A 388 1.98 3.22 9.05
C ALA A 388 0.95 2.41 8.26
N LYS A 389 -0.30 2.92 8.08
CA LYS A 389 -1.31 2.26 7.25
C LYS A 389 -0.91 2.16 5.77
N ASP A 390 -0.11 3.11 5.28
CA ASP A 390 0.35 3.10 3.90
C ASP A 390 1.49 2.10 3.68
N VAL A 391 2.24 1.70 4.74
CA VAL A 391 3.35 0.75 4.64
C VAL A 391 2.88 -0.56 4.02
N MET A 392 1.80 -1.14 4.56
CA MET A 392 1.29 -2.42 4.07
C MET A 392 0.70 -2.33 2.68
N ALA A 393 -0.10 -1.30 2.43
CA ALA A 393 -0.72 -1.09 1.14
C ALA A 393 0.32 -0.83 0.02
N LEU A 394 1.42 -0.12 0.35
CA LEU A 394 2.57 0.05 -0.54
C LEU A 394 3.35 -1.25 -0.73
N ALA A 395 3.59 -2.02 0.34
CA ALA A 395 4.27 -3.30 0.25
C ALA A 395 3.52 -4.28 -0.66
N GLU A 396 2.21 -4.42 -0.49
CA GLU A 396 1.33 -5.22 -1.35
C GLU A 396 1.34 -4.73 -2.80
N HIS A 397 1.27 -3.40 -3.00
CA HIS A 397 1.35 -2.79 -4.32
C HIS A 397 2.67 -3.13 -5.03
N PHE A 398 3.82 -3.01 -4.35
CA PHE A 398 5.12 -3.33 -4.93
C PHE A 398 5.30 -4.83 -5.20
N LEU A 399 4.77 -5.69 -4.34
CA LEU A 399 4.76 -7.13 -4.58
C LEU A 399 3.88 -7.52 -5.76
N ALA A 400 2.73 -6.86 -5.94
CA ALA A 400 1.86 -7.10 -7.09
C ALA A 400 2.50 -6.68 -8.43
N GLN A 401 3.41 -5.71 -8.41
CA GLN A 401 4.18 -5.27 -9.59
C GLN A 401 5.41 -6.13 -9.89
N SER A 402 5.81 -7.03 -8.98
CA SER A 402 6.95 -7.92 -9.21
C SER A 402 6.62 -8.97 -10.27
N ALA A 403 7.65 -9.46 -10.99
CA ALA A 403 7.50 -10.43 -12.09
C ALA A 403 6.79 -11.73 -11.68
N GLU A 404 6.82 -12.08 -10.40
CA GLU A 404 6.15 -13.23 -9.80
C GLU A 404 4.97 -12.79 -8.90
N GLY A 405 4.07 -11.99 -9.45
CA GLY A 405 2.91 -11.45 -8.73
C GLY A 405 2.10 -12.50 -7.97
N GLY A 406 1.61 -12.14 -6.76
CA GLY A 406 0.79 -13.03 -5.92
C GLY A 406 1.48 -13.54 -4.66
N ARG A 407 2.72 -13.10 -4.37
CA ARG A 407 3.40 -13.41 -3.10
C ARG A 407 2.75 -12.66 -1.94
N ARG A 408 2.71 -13.30 -0.78
CA ARG A 408 2.14 -12.76 0.46
C ARG A 408 3.20 -12.68 1.54
N LEU A 409 3.07 -11.72 2.43
CA LEU A 409 3.92 -11.59 3.62
C LEU A 409 3.38 -12.46 4.75
N SER A 410 4.26 -13.11 5.52
CA SER A 410 3.87 -13.75 6.78
C SER A 410 3.51 -12.68 7.82
N ALA A 411 2.75 -13.05 8.85
CA ALA A 411 2.34 -12.13 9.91
C ALA A 411 3.57 -11.51 10.63
N GLU A 412 4.60 -12.31 10.85
CA GLU A 412 5.85 -11.87 11.47
C GLU A 412 6.64 -10.91 10.57
N ALA A 413 6.65 -11.16 9.24
CA ALA A 413 7.24 -10.25 8.25
C ALA A 413 6.51 -8.89 8.24
N VAL A 414 5.17 -8.91 8.28
CA VAL A 414 4.33 -7.71 8.40
C VAL A 414 4.71 -6.89 9.64
N GLN A 415 4.83 -7.54 10.81
CA GLN A 415 5.20 -6.85 12.04
C GLN A 415 6.58 -6.18 11.92
N LEU A 416 7.56 -6.85 11.34
CA LEU A 416 8.89 -6.28 11.12
C LEU A 416 8.82 -5.04 10.22
N LEU A 417 8.06 -5.08 9.12
CA LEU A 417 7.88 -3.94 8.22
C LEU A 417 7.20 -2.74 8.89
N LEU A 418 6.20 -3.00 9.77
CA LEU A 418 5.48 -1.95 10.49
C LEU A 418 6.31 -1.26 11.58
N THR A 419 7.33 -1.95 12.10
CA THR A 419 8.20 -1.42 13.15
C THR A 419 9.42 -0.67 12.64
N HIS A 420 9.70 -0.74 11.34
CA HIS A 420 10.83 -0.05 10.73
C HIS A 420 10.51 1.42 10.45
N ASP A 421 11.48 2.32 10.67
CA ASP A 421 11.32 3.78 10.53
C ASP A 421 11.32 4.27 9.06
N TRP A 422 11.71 3.45 8.12
CA TRP A 422 11.76 3.74 6.68
C TRP A 422 12.48 5.06 6.34
N PRO A 423 13.76 5.24 6.68
CA PRO A 423 14.48 6.49 6.39
C PRO A 423 14.53 6.83 4.88
N GLY A 424 14.54 5.81 4.01
CA GLY A 424 14.41 5.97 2.56
C GLY A 424 12.95 5.97 2.05
N ASN A 425 11.96 5.99 2.97
CA ASN A 425 10.54 6.06 2.67
C ASN A 425 10.06 4.97 1.67
N ALA A 426 9.14 5.30 0.77
CA ALA A 426 8.59 4.35 -0.22
C ALA A 426 9.64 3.81 -1.20
N ARG A 427 10.75 4.55 -1.44
CA ARG A 427 11.87 4.08 -2.28
C ARG A 427 12.60 2.91 -1.62
N GLU A 428 12.86 3.00 -0.33
CA GLU A 428 13.47 1.92 0.45
C GLU A 428 12.52 0.71 0.53
N LEU A 429 11.25 0.93 0.86
CA LEU A 429 10.25 -0.12 0.92
C LEU A 429 10.13 -0.88 -0.42
N ARG A 430 10.13 -0.16 -1.55
CA ARG A 430 10.12 -0.77 -2.90
C ARG A 430 11.32 -1.68 -3.11
N ASN A 431 12.52 -1.20 -2.73
CA ASN A 431 13.75 -1.99 -2.87
C ASN A 431 13.72 -3.24 -2.00
N VAL A 432 13.26 -3.12 -0.75
CA VAL A 432 13.09 -4.27 0.17
C VAL A 432 12.10 -5.28 -0.39
N MET A 433 10.92 -4.83 -0.83
CA MET A 433 9.90 -5.73 -1.38
C MET A 433 10.38 -6.43 -2.67
N GLY A 434 11.07 -5.72 -3.56
CA GLY A 434 11.64 -6.30 -4.76
C GLY A 434 12.69 -7.38 -4.46
N ARG A 435 13.59 -7.15 -3.48
CA ARG A 435 14.58 -8.15 -3.04
C ARG A 435 13.92 -9.33 -2.36
N CYS A 436 12.93 -9.11 -1.48
CA CYS A 436 12.16 -10.19 -0.84
C CYS A 436 11.42 -11.03 -1.88
N ALA A 437 10.82 -10.40 -2.88
CA ALA A 437 10.16 -11.11 -3.97
C ALA A 437 11.12 -12.02 -4.75
N ASN A 438 12.33 -11.55 -5.04
CA ASN A 438 13.35 -12.35 -5.75
C ASN A 438 13.98 -13.45 -4.89
N ARG A 439 13.98 -13.31 -3.55
CA ARG A 439 14.61 -14.26 -2.63
C ARG A 439 13.69 -15.41 -2.23
N ALA A 440 12.42 -15.13 -2.00
CA ALA A 440 11.47 -16.14 -1.56
C ALA A 440 11.28 -17.23 -2.63
N THR A 441 11.41 -18.50 -2.24
CA THR A 441 11.26 -19.65 -3.15
C THR A 441 9.82 -20.10 -3.34
N GLY A 442 8.86 -19.53 -2.58
CA GLY A 442 7.43 -19.87 -2.60
C GLY A 442 6.53 -18.64 -2.67
N SER A 443 5.24 -18.85 -2.51
CA SER A 443 4.22 -17.79 -2.51
C SER A 443 4.19 -16.96 -1.22
N LEU A 444 4.90 -17.38 -0.16
CA LEU A 444 4.95 -16.72 1.13
C LEU A 444 6.36 -16.16 1.37
N ILE A 445 6.44 -14.87 1.65
CA ILE A 445 7.66 -14.20 2.12
C ILE A 445 7.69 -14.31 3.64
N ALA A 446 8.64 -15.10 4.15
CA ALA A 446 8.81 -15.32 5.57
C ALA A 446 9.57 -14.16 6.25
N LEU A 447 9.50 -14.11 7.59
CA LEU A 447 10.30 -13.17 8.38
C LEU A 447 11.79 -13.25 8.05
N SER A 448 12.32 -14.47 7.89
CA SER A 448 13.74 -14.71 7.56
C SER A 448 14.17 -14.10 6.22
N ASP A 449 13.24 -14.00 5.25
CA ASP A 449 13.54 -13.39 3.95
C ASP A 449 13.71 -11.88 4.10
N VAL A 450 12.83 -11.23 4.89
CA VAL A 450 12.90 -9.79 5.17
C VAL A 450 14.12 -9.46 6.02
N GLU A 451 14.40 -10.24 7.09
CA GLU A 451 15.61 -10.07 7.92
C GLU A 451 16.89 -10.17 7.09
N ALA A 452 16.97 -11.15 6.21
CA ALA A 452 18.15 -11.33 5.35
C ALA A 452 18.33 -10.15 4.38
N VAL A 453 17.24 -9.61 3.82
CA VAL A 453 17.29 -8.42 2.95
C VAL A 453 17.72 -7.19 3.74
N PHE A 454 17.21 -7.00 4.96
CA PHE A 454 17.63 -5.90 5.82
C PHE A 454 19.12 -5.99 6.17
N ASP A 455 19.61 -7.22 6.46
CA ASP A 455 21.03 -7.46 6.73
C ASP A 455 21.91 -7.13 5.51
N GLU A 456 21.51 -7.56 4.31
CA GLU A 456 22.21 -7.25 3.05
C GLU A 456 22.26 -5.75 2.74
N MET A 457 21.20 -5.02 3.10
CA MET A 457 21.09 -3.57 2.90
C MET A 457 21.75 -2.75 4.01
N GLY A 458 22.24 -3.39 5.09
CA GLY A 458 22.79 -2.71 6.26
C GLY A 458 21.74 -1.90 7.03
N VAL A 459 20.47 -2.28 6.90
CA VAL A 459 19.36 -1.62 7.58
C VAL A 459 19.38 -2.01 9.05
N GLU A 460 19.56 -1.03 9.92
CA GLU A 460 19.45 -1.27 11.36
C GLU A 460 17.96 -1.47 11.70
N THR A 461 17.56 -2.71 11.97
CA THR A 461 16.25 -2.98 12.54
C THR A 461 16.25 -2.50 14.00
N ARG A 462 15.50 -1.46 14.30
CA ARG A 462 15.11 -1.22 15.70
C ARG A 462 14.20 -2.40 16.07
N SER A 463 14.74 -3.33 16.82
CA SER A 463 13.94 -4.37 17.46
C SER A 463 13.03 -3.68 18.48
N SER A 464 11.84 -3.28 18.03
CA SER A 464 10.81 -2.72 18.89
C SER A 464 10.41 -3.78 19.91
N GLY A 465 10.77 -3.55 21.18
CA GLY A 465 10.29 -4.32 22.32
C GLY A 465 10.97 -5.67 22.60
N VAL A 466 11.93 -6.09 21.77
CA VAL A 466 12.88 -7.13 22.14
C VAL A 466 14.14 -6.42 22.61
N TRP A 467 14.40 -6.46 23.90
CA TRP A 467 15.68 -6.11 24.53
C TRP A 467 16.79 -6.57 23.58
N ALA A 468 17.82 -5.73 23.34
CA ALA A 468 18.91 -6.14 22.48
C ALA A 468 19.29 -7.56 22.92
N ILE A 469 19.33 -8.52 21.99
CA ILE A 469 19.53 -9.95 22.35
C ILE A 469 20.74 -10.10 23.27
N GLU A 470 21.71 -9.21 23.12
CA GLU A 470 22.88 -9.10 23.98
C GLU A 470 22.49 -8.70 25.41
N GLU A 471 21.61 -7.71 25.61
CA GLU A 471 21.14 -7.27 26.94
C GLU A 471 20.36 -8.38 27.64
N VAL A 472 19.50 -9.11 26.90
CA VAL A 472 18.77 -10.24 27.47
C VAL A 472 19.73 -11.38 27.84
N VAL A 473 20.69 -11.70 26.97
CA VAL A 473 21.69 -12.74 27.29
C VAL A 473 22.56 -12.32 28.47
N ASP A 474 22.95 -11.04 28.55
CA ASP A 474 23.73 -10.48 29.65
C ASP A 474 22.93 -10.47 30.96
N GLN A 475 21.62 -10.14 30.91
CA GLN A 475 20.73 -10.19 32.08
C GLN A 475 20.63 -11.61 32.69
N TYR A 476 20.77 -12.65 31.87
CA TYR A 476 20.83 -14.04 32.29
C TYR A 476 22.28 -14.57 32.44
N GLY A 477 23.27 -13.65 32.61
CA GLY A 477 24.68 -14.01 32.85
C GLY A 477 25.31 -14.83 31.73
N GLY A 478 24.90 -14.63 30.46
CA GLY A 478 25.39 -15.37 29.30
C GLY A 478 24.71 -16.73 29.09
N ASN A 479 23.74 -17.10 29.90
CA ASN A 479 23.04 -18.39 29.83
C ASN A 479 22.00 -18.39 28.71
N LEU A 480 22.41 -18.80 27.50
CA LEU A 480 21.55 -18.87 26.30
C LEU A 480 20.31 -19.75 26.47
N THR A 481 20.36 -20.77 27.37
CA THR A 481 19.21 -21.64 27.60
C THR A 481 18.14 -20.95 28.43
N ALA A 482 18.54 -20.23 29.48
CA ALA A 482 17.64 -19.44 30.32
C ALA A 482 17.05 -18.25 29.54
N ALA A 483 17.88 -17.53 28.80
CA ALA A 483 17.47 -16.42 27.94
C ALA A 483 16.50 -16.88 26.82
N ALA A 484 16.75 -18.02 26.17
CA ALA A 484 15.86 -18.59 25.15
C ALA A 484 14.49 -18.98 25.72
N ARG A 485 14.47 -19.53 26.94
CA ARG A 485 13.23 -19.86 27.64
C ARG A 485 12.44 -18.62 28.01
N ALA A 486 13.09 -17.55 28.46
CA ALA A 486 12.48 -16.27 28.77
C ALA A 486 11.88 -15.58 27.54
N LEU A 487 12.56 -15.68 26.40
CA LEU A 487 12.12 -15.12 25.11
C LEU A 487 11.10 -16.02 24.37
N GLY A 488 10.81 -17.23 24.87
CA GLY A 488 9.90 -18.15 24.20
C GLY A 488 10.38 -18.67 22.83
N ILE A 489 11.68 -18.63 22.55
CA ILE A 489 12.28 -19.06 21.28
C ILE A 489 13.21 -20.26 21.46
N PRO A 490 13.43 -21.09 20.41
CA PRO A 490 14.39 -22.18 20.47
C PRO A 490 15.82 -21.69 20.77
N ARG A 491 16.56 -22.43 21.60
CA ARG A 491 17.96 -22.09 21.94
C ARG A 491 18.87 -21.93 20.71
N SER A 492 18.66 -22.75 19.67
CA SER A 492 19.40 -22.64 18.41
C SER A 492 19.19 -21.29 17.73
N THR A 493 17.93 -20.83 17.67
CA THR A 493 17.53 -19.53 17.10
C THR A 493 18.16 -18.38 17.90
N LEU A 494 18.11 -18.42 19.24
CA LEU A 494 18.73 -17.39 20.06
C LEU A 494 20.25 -17.37 19.87
N ARG A 495 20.90 -18.53 19.84
CA ARG A 495 22.36 -18.64 19.63
C ARG A 495 22.80 -18.04 18.31
N ASP A 496 22.05 -18.30 17.24
CA ASP A 496 22.38 -17.79 15.91
C ASP A 496 22.16 -16.27 15.84
N ARG A 497 21.10 -15.76 16.43
CA ARG A 497 20.85 -14.30 16.55
C ARG A 497 21.91 -13.62 17.40
N TYR A 498 22.31 -14.17 18.52
CA TYR A 498 23.36 -13.63 19.41
C TYR A 498 24.72 -13.59 18.71
N ARG A 499 25.09 -14.66 17.98
CA ARG A 499 26.32 -14.68 17.17
C ARG A 499 26.34 -13.61 16.08
N ARG A 500 25.20 -13.38 15.43
CA ARG A 500 25.07 -12.31 14.41
C ARG A 500 25.21 -10.93 15.06
N ALA A 501 24.57 -10.67 16.20
CA ALA A 501 24.69 -9.43 16.95
C ALA A 501 26.14 -9.13 17.33
N GLN A 502 26.86 -10.12 17.89
CA GLN A 502 28.29 -9.98 18.24
C GLN A 502 29.18 -9.70 17.03
N ARG A 503 28.93 -10.35 15.87
CA ARG A 503 29.69 -10.06 14.64
C ARG A 503 29.49 -8.62 14.17
N ARG A 504 28.25 -8.10 14.25
CA ARG A 504 27.94 -6.70 13.91
C ARG A 504 28.66 -5.71 14.83
N ARG A 505 28.65 -5.95 16.14
CA ARG A 505 29.32 -5.12 17.13
C ARG A 505 30.83 -5.05 16.84
N ARG A 506 31.51 -6.18 16.64
CA ARG A 506 32.92 -6.24 16.29
C ARG A 506 33.26 -5.57 14.95
N ALA A 507 32.37 -5.65 13.96
CA ALA A 507 32.54 -4.96 12.68
C ALA A 507 32.38 -3.44 12.82
N LYS A 508 31.52 -2.96 13.74
CA LYS A 508 31.32 -1.54 14.04
C LYS A 508 32.53 -0.96 14.80
N GLU A 509 33.05 -1.71 15.78
CA GLU A 509 34.26 -1.36 16.52
C GLU A 509 35.50 -1.26 15.63
N ARG A 510 35.63 -2.13 14.60
CA ARG A 510 36.71 -2.08 13.59
C ARG A 510 36.61 -0.93 12.59
N LYS A 511 35.46 -0.29 12.43
CA LYS A 511 35.27 0.88 11.55
C LYS A 511 35.45 2.22 12.28
N LEU A 512 35.45 2.22 13.60
CA LEU A 512 35.57 3.40 14.46
C LEU A 512 36.97 3.56 15.10
N GLY A 513 37.83 2.58 15.02
CA GLY A 513 39.25 2.61 15.33
C GLY A 513 40.09 2.45 14.06
#